data_622ef40e6b7c48987813afd900746f3d
#
_entry.id   622ef40e6b7c48987813afd900746f3d
#
_cell.length_a   1.000
_cell.length_b   1.000
_cell.length_c   1.000
_cell.angle_alpha   90.00
_cell.angle_beta   90.00
_cell.angle_gamma   90.00
#
_symmetry.space_group_name_H-M   'P 1'
#
loop_
_entity.id
_entity.type
_entity.pdbx_description
1 polymer ?
#
loop_
_entity_poly.entity_id
_entity_poly.type
_entity_poly.pdbx_seq_one_letter_code
_entity_poly.pdbx_strand_id
1 'polypeptide(L)'
;MFLNINFGAPHTPNEAPYESVEKYSEILDEKRKIHAAMVSEMDQAIGSIIQSLEEANIIDNTIILFASDNGGLIPNNEIRPNFLNLPNKLGMCNWQRPLSVDVLEWLCSNFDGGSSNFPLQKGKMSISEGGIRVPAVIWWPNKLEGKKSEHFISMIDVMPTLLELVGYKKNVVTDGRSKIDDLFEKGQTEP
;
A
#
# COMPACT_ATOMS: atom_id res chain seq x y z
N MET A 1 -21.89 9.59 3.70
CA MET A 1 -21.39 8.33 4.32
C MET A 1 -19.88 8.39 4.33
N PHE A 2 -19.21 7.87 5.35
CA PHE A 2 -17.76 7.67 5.38
C PHE A 2 -17.52 6.17 5.53
N LEU A 3 -16.63 5.60 4.73
CA LEU A 3 -16.26 4.20 4.78
C LEU A 3 -14.72 4.10 4.76
N ASN A 4 -14.16 3.36 5.71
CA ASN A 4 -12.75 3.03 5.74
C ASN A 4 -12.59 1.52 5.55
N ILE A 5 -11.84 1.13 4.52
CA ILE A 5 -11.60 -0.26 4.16
C ILE A 5 -10.10 -0.53 4.27
N ASN A 6 -9.74 -1.43 5.17
CA ASN A 6 -8.35 -1.81 5.38
C ASN A 6 -8.12 -3.20 4.79
N PHE A 7 -7.27 -3.28 3.78
CA PHE A 7 -6.86 -4.55 3.19
C PHE A 7 -5.72 -5.17 4.01
N GLY A 8 -5.77 -6.48 4.21
CA GLY A 8 -4.63 -7.22 4.74
C GLY A 8 -3.52 -7.37 3.70
N ALA A 9 -3.89 -7.53 2.44
CA ALA A 9 -2.94 -7.58 1.32
C ALA A 9 -2.30 -6.19 1.05
N PRO A 10 -1.03 -6.15 0.63
CA PRO A 10 -0.10 -7.24 0.41
C PRO A 10 0.83 -7.52 1.61
N HIS A 11 0.32 -7.42 2.85
CA HIS A 11 1.10 -7.73 4.04
C HIS A 11 1.42 -9.23 4.13
N THR A 12 2.58 -9.56 4.69
CA THR A 12 2.95 -10.94 4.97
C THR A 12 2.00 -11.60 6.01
N PRO A 13 1.78 -12.91 5.98
CA PRO A 13 2.42 -13.90 5.10
C PRO A 13 2.03 -13.74 3.64
N ASN A 14 2.98 -14.06 2.71
CA ASN A 14 2.74 -13.96 1.28
C ASN A 14 1.88 -15.15 0.82
N GLU A 15 0.62 -14.90 0.60
CA GLU A 15 -0.37 -15.91 0.19
C GLU A 15 -1.32 -15.33 -0.85
N ALA A 16 -1.52 -16.05 -1.94
CA ALA A 16 -2.48 -15.71 -2.98
C ALA A 16 -3.05 -16.98 -3.63
N PRO A 17 -4.23 -16.92 -4.26
CA PRO A 17 -4.76 -18.03 -5.02
C PRO A 17 -3.78 -18.50 -6.10
N TYR A 18 -3.66 -19.83 -6.27
CA TYR A 18 -2.74 -20.42 -7.24
C TYR A 18 -2.91 -19.85 -8.65
N GLU A 19 -4.15 -19.72 -9.09
CA GLU A 19 -4.49 -19.17 -10.41
C GLU A 19 -4.00 -17.72 -10.61
N SER A 20 -3.94 -16.94 -9.53
CA SER A 20 -3.42 -15.57 -9.57
C SER A 20 -1.90 -15.55 -9.55
N VAL A 21 -1.27 -16.49 -8.86
CA VAL A 21 0.20 -16.65 -8.86
C VAL A 21 0.69 -17.07 -10.26
N GLU A 22 -0.01 -17.96 -10.93
CA GLU A 22 0.35 -18.44 -12.28
C GLU A 22 0.35 -17.32 -13.35
N LYS A 23 -0.44 -16.26 -13.15
CA LYS A 23 -0.40 -15.07 -14.03
C LYS A 23 0.95 -14.36 -14.05
N TYR A 24 1.79 -14.62 -13.07
CA TYR A 24 3.11 -14.02 -12.88
C TYR A 24 4.23 -15.05 -13.00
N SER A 25 4.02 -16.10 -13.78
CA SER A 25 4.97 -17.22 -13.96
C SER A 25 6.33 -16.80 -14.51
N GLU A 26 6.42 -15.65 -15.19
CA GLU A 26 7.66 -15.06 -15.67
C GLU A 26 8.55 -14.45 -14.55
N ILE A 27 7.99 -14.21 -13.37
CA ILE A 27 8.75 -13.73 -12.22
C ILE A 27 9.45 -14.92 -11.56
N LEU A 28 10.79 -14.93 -11.59
CA LEU A 28 11.59 -16.03 -11.08
C LEU A 28 11.62 -16.13 -9.54
N ASP A 29 11.55 -14.99 -8.86
CA ASP A 29 11.52 -14.96 -7.40
C ASP A 29 10.11 -15.28 -6.90
N GLU A 30 9.96 -16.40 -6.20
CA GLU A 30 8.67 -16.91 -5.73
C GLU A 30 7.93 -15.93 -4.81
N LYS A 31 8.65 -15.25 -3.91
CA LYS A 31 8.03 -14.29 -3.00
C LYS A 31 7.53 -13.06 -3.74
N ARG A 32 8.32 -12.59 -4.71
CA ARG A 32 7.93 -11.50 -5.58
C ARG A 32 6.72 -11.86 -6.43
N LYS A 33 6.68 -13.08 -6.96
CA LYS A 33 5.56 -13.63 -7.71
C LYS A 33 4.27 -13.63 -6.89
N ILE A 34 4.32 -14.22 -5.69
CA ILE A 34 3.17 -14.26 -4.78
C ILE A 34 2.74 -12.84 -4.37
N HIS A 35 3.68 -11.97 -4.05
CA HIS A 35 3.39 -10.57 -3.72
C HIS A 35 2.69 -9.83 -4.87
N ALA A 36 3.13 -10.02 -6.11
CA ALA A 36 2.46 -9.45 -7.28
C ALA A 36 1.02 -9.96 -7.42
N ALA A 37 0.81 -11.26 -7.19
CA ALA A 37 -0.53 -11.84 -7.17
C ALA A 37 -1.42 -11.26 -6.07
N MET A 38 -0.89 -11.06 -4.85
CA MET A 38 -1.63 -10.41 -3.75
C MET A 38 -2.06 -8.98 -4.12
N VAL A 39 -1.18 -8.21 -4.75
CA VAL A 39 -1.50 -6.85 -5.22
C VAL A 39 -2.61 -6.89 -6.28
N SER A 40 -2.53 -7.85 -7.20
CA SER A 40 -3.57 -8.04 -8.23
C SER A 40 -4.93 -8.42 -7.63
N GLU A 41 -4.96 -9.28 -6.63
CA GLU A 41 -6.21 -9.64 -5.94
C GLU A 41 -6.81 -8.43 -5.19
N MET A 42 -5.98 -7.63 -4.55
CA MET A 42 -6.41 -6.39 -3.91
C MET A 42 -6.98 -5.40 -4.94
N ASP A 43 -6.35 -5.26 -6.10
CA ASP A 43 -6.81 -4.40 -7.19
C ASP A 43 -8.18 -4.84 -7.71
N GLN A 44 -8.39 -6.15 -7.90
CA GLN A 44 -9.70 -6.70 -8.28
C GLN A 44 -10.79 -6.42 -7.24
N ALA A 45 -10.44 -6.53 -5.95
CA ALA A 45 -11.37 -6.20 -4.87
C ALA A 45 -11.74 -4.70 -4.88
N ILE A 46 -10.79 -3.81 -5.13
CA ILE A 46 -11.04 -2.37 -5.31
C ILE A 46 -11.94 -2.14 -6.52
N GLY A 47 -11.67 -2.81 -7.63
CA GLY A 47 -12.52 -2.75 -8.83
C GLY A 47 -13.98 -3.13 -8.55
N SER A 48 -14.21 -4.19 -7.75
CA SER A 48 -15.54 -4.60 -7.34
C SER A 48 -16.26 -3.58 -6.46
N ILE A 49 -15.52 -2.86 -5.61
CA ILE A 49 -16.06 -1.76 -4.81
C ILE A 49 -16.49 -0.60 -5.71
N ILE A 50 -15.64 -0.22 -6.67
CA ILE A 50 -15.95 0.84 -7.65
C ILE A 50 -17.19 0.48 -8.45
N GLN A 51 -17.26 -0.75 -8.96
CA GLN A 51 -18.43 -1.23 -9.69
C GLN A 51 -19.70 -1.12 -8.85
N SER A 52 -19.66 -1.50 -7.58
CA SER A 52 -20.81 -1.38 -6.68
C SER A 52 -21.27 0.07 -6.49
N LEU A 53 -20.36 1.03 -6.47
CA LEU A 53 -20.67 2.46 -6.39
C LEU A 53 -21.28 2.98 -7.70
N GLU A 54 -20.84 2.47 -8.84
CA GLU A 54 -21.40 2.78 -10.17
C GLU A 54 -22.81 2.22 -10.30
N GLU A 55 -23.03 0.96 -9.95
CA GLU A 55 -24.35 0.31 -9.97
C GLU A 55 -25.36 1.00 -9.04
N ALA A 56 -24.87 1.51 -7.91
CA ALA A 56 -25.68 2.32 -7.00
C ALA A 56 -25.91 3.77 -7.47
N ASN A 57 -25.29 4.19 -8.58
CA ASN A 57 -25.35 5.56 -9.12
C ASN A 57 -24.89 6.64 -8.12
N ILE A 58 -23.89 6.34 -7.29
CA ILE A 58 -23.32 7.29 -6.31
C ILE A 58 -21.86 7.62 -6.56
N ILE A 59 -21.23 7.01 -7.55
CA ILE A 59 -19.80 7.18 -7.85
C ILE A 59 -19.42 8.65 -8.09
N ASP A 60 -20.23 9.41 -8.82
CA ASP A 60 -19.98 10.83 -9.14
C ASP A 60 -20.00 11.75 -7.90
N ASN A 61 -20.61 11.29 -6.81
CA ASN A 61 -20.65 12.00 -5.52
C ASN A 61 -19.82 11.30 -4.45
N THR A 62 -18.84 10.50 -4.85
CA THR A 62 -17.96 9.74 -3.95
C THR A 62 -16.52 10.15 -4.17
N ILE A 63 -15.83 10.51 -3.09
CA ILE A 63 -14.38 10.70 -3.07
C ILE A 63 -13.76 9.37 -2.67
N ILE A 64 -12.85 8.86 -3.47
CA ILE A 64 -12.08 7.66 -3.18
C ILE A 64 -10.63 8.07 -2.92
N LEU A 65 -10.13 7.72 -1.75
CA LEU A 65 -8.72 7.87 -1.38
C LEU A 65 -8.13 6.48 -1.19
N PHE A 66 -7.09 6.17 -1.95
CA PHE A 66 -6.26 4.99 -1.76
C PHE A 66 -4.88 5.42 -1.30
N ALA A 67 -4.33 4.77 -0.28
CA ALA A 67 -2.95 4.96 0.14
C ALA A 67 -2.41 3.70 0.81
N SER A 68 -1.11 3.48 0.70
CA SER A 68 -0.43 2.50 1.55
C SER A 68 -0.11 3.12 2.91
N ASP A 69 -0.06 2.30 3.94
CA ASP A 69 0.26 2.71 5.31
C ASP A 69 1.77 2.90 5.55
N ASN A 70 2.59 2.13 4.85
CA ASN A 70 4.06 2.18 4.87
C ASN A 70 4.65 1.63 3.58
N GLY A 71 5.94 1.81 3.40
CA GLY A 71 6.68 1.21 2.31
C GLY A 71 6.71 -0.31 2.40
N GLY A 72 6.89 -0.97 1.28
CA GLY A 72 6.87 -2.42 1.19
C GLY A 72 8.01 -3.08 1.96
N LEU A 73 7.74 -4.29 2.45
CA LEU A 73 8.74 -5.13 3.08
C LEU A 73 9.62 -5.78 2.01
N ILE A 74 10.87 -5.35 1.93
CA ILE A 74 11.86 -5.87 0.98
C ILE A 74 12.52 -7.16 1.49
N PRO A 75 13.09 -7.97 0.57
CA PRO A 75 13.87 -9.14 0.96
C PRO A 75 15.03 -8.79 1.88
N ASN A 76 15.32 -9.62 2.74
CA ASN A 76 15.97 -9.66 4.01
C ASN A 76 17.38 -9.11 4.20
N ASN A 77 18.13 -8.76 3.17
CA ASN A 77 19.59 -8.62 3.31
C ASN A 77 20.07 -7.27 3.86
N GLU A 78 19.18 -6.26 3.97
CA GLU A 78 19.65 -4.90 4.24
C GLU A 78 19.19 -4.26 5.56
N ILE A 79 18.19 -4.81 6.25
CA ILE A 79 17.54 -4.09 7.36
C ILE A 79 17.59 -4.81 8.72
N ARG A 80 17.98 -6.08 8.77
CA ARG A 80 17.87 -6.88 10.00
C ARG A 80 19.09 -6.81 10.90
N PRO A 81 18.87 -6.69 12.23
CA PRO A 81 19.87 -7.13 13.19
C PRO A 81 20.27 -8.58 12.92
N ASN A 82 21.56 -8.88 13.00
CA ASN A 82 22.13 -10.20 12.63
C ASN A 82 21.44 -11.40 13.31
N PHE A 83 20.84 -11.21 14.49
CA PHE A 83 20.18 -12.29 15.23
C PHE A 83 18.81 -12.67 14.64
N LEU A 84 18.09 -11.75 14.01
CA LEU A 84 16.80 -12.04 13.33
C LEU A 84 17.00 -12.78 11.98
N ASN A 85 18.22 -12.74 11.44
CA ASN A 85 18.60 -13.50 10.26
C ASN A 85 19.12 -14.91 10.57
N LEU A 86 19.28 -15.25 11.84
CA LEU A 86 19.83 -16.53 12.24
C LEU A 86 19.02 -17.73 11.73
N PRO A 87 17.69 -17.76 11.84
CA PRO A 87 16.89 -18.87 11.30
C PRO A 87 17.11 -19.07 9.80
N ASN A 88 17.18 -17.98 9.02
CA ASN A 88 17.39 -18.05 7.58
C ASN A 88 18.81 -18.51 7.22
N LYS A 89 19.83 -18.00 7.93
CA LYS A 89 21.24 -18.45 7.78
C LYS A 89 21.45 -19.91 8.15
N LEU A 90 20.66 -20.43 9.09
CA LEU A 90 20.68 -21.84 9.49
C LEU A 90 19.81 -22.74 8.57
N GLY A 91 19.23 -22.20 7.50
CA GLY A 91 18.37 -22.93 6.59
C GLY A 91 17.05 -23.40 7.21
N MET A 92 16.66 -22.82 8.36
CA MET A 92 15.44 -23.18 9.08
C MET A 92 14.18 -22.64 8.38
N CYS A 93 14.32 -21.63 7.52
CA CYS A 93 13.25 -21.03 6.72
C CYS A 93 13.11 -21.68 5.34
N ASN A 94 13.44 -22.94 5.19
CA ASN A 94 13.28 -23.67 3.92
C ASN A 94 11.85 -24.23 3.81
N TRP A 95 11.09 -23.76 2.84
CA TRP A 95 9.68 -24.11 2.58
C TRP A 95 9.38 -25.59 2.38
N GLN A 96 10.39 -26.42 2.18
CA GLN A 96 10.23 -27.86 1.95
C GLN A 96 10.19 -28.71 3.22
N ARG A 97 10.23 -28.11 4.42
CA ARG A 97 10.14 -28.86 5.67
C ARG A 97 8.79 -28.63 6.33
N PRO A 98 8.02 -29.69 6.61
CA PRO A 98 6.83 -29.62 7.44
C PRO A 98 7.28 -29.50 8.91
N LEU A 99 7.60 -28.29 9.35
CA LEU A 99 7.85 -28.00 10.77
C LEU A 99 6.69 -27.17 11.27
N SER A 100 5.81 -27.82 11.99
CA SER A 100 4.79 -27.23 12.83
C SER A 100 5.42 -26.53 14.06
N VAL A 101 6.15 -25.46 13.83
CA VAL A 101 6.61 -24.60 14.91
C VAL A 101 6.16 -23.19 14.56
N ASP A 102 4.98 -22.85 15.01
CA ASP A 102 4.27 -21.60 14.73
C ASP A 102 5.14 -20.35 14.86
N VAL A 103 6.05 -20.32 15.84
CA VAL A 103 6.96 -19.19 16.08
C VAL A 103 8.03 -19.07 14.98
N LEU A 104 8.55 -20.20 14.48
CA LEU A 104 9.61 -20.20 13.47
C LEU A 104 9.03 -19.84 12.10
N GLU A 105 7.87 -20.38 11.79
CA GLU A 105 7.12 -20.04 10.60
C GLU A 105 6.72 -18.56 10.62
N TRP A 106 6.26 -18.04 11.74
CA TRP A 106 6.00 -16.62 11.96
C TRP A 106 7.25 -15.76 11.74
N LEU A 107 8.39 -16.15 12.30
CA LEU A 107 9.67 -15.46 12.11
C LEU A 107 10.13 -15.49 10.65
N CYS A 108 9.93 -16.59 9.96
CA CYS A 108 10.37 -16.74 8.57
C CYS A 108 9.43 -16.01 7.58
N SER A 109 8.12 -16.06 7.81
CA SER A 109 7.12 -15.46 6.91
C SER A 109 6.96 -13.95 7.10
N ASN A 110 6.98 -13.48 8.36
CA ASN A 110 6.69 -12.07 8.65
C ASN A 110 7.84 -11.09 8.37
N PHE A 111 9.04 -11.60 8.11
CA PHE A 111 10.19 -10.73 7.93
C PHE A 111 10.87 -10.85 6.56
N ASP A 112 10.28 -11.55 5.61
CA ASP A 112 10.85 -11.70 4.28
C ASP A 112 9.78 -11.39 3.23
N GLY A 113 9.71 -10.12 2.86
CA GLY A 113 8.73 -9.62 1.92
C GLY A 113 9.12 -9.82 0.47
N GLY A 114 8.12 -9.86 -0.41
CA GLY A 114 8.30 -9.90 -1.87
C GLY A 114 8.24 -8.54 -2.54
N SER A 115 8.21 -7.43 -1.77
CA SER A 115 8.06 -6.10 -2.36
C SER A 115 9.39 -5.51 -2.83
N SER A 116 9.29 -4.44 -3.62
CA SER A 116 10.42 -3.60 -4.00
C SER A 116 10.01 -2.14 -3.93
N ASN A 117 10.82 -1.32 -3.28
CA ASN A 117 10.59 0.13 -3.21
C ASN A 117 11.47 0.91 -4.19
N PHE A 118 12.20 0.21 -5.08
CA PHE A 118 13.07 0.86 -6.07
C PHE A 118 12.28 1.93 -6.87
N PRO A 119 12.87 3.11 -7.12
CA PRO A 119 14.24 3.54 -6.83
C PRO A 119 14.48 4.08 -5.40
N LEU A 120 13.49 4.05 -4.53
CA LEU A 120 13.59 4.53 -3.16
C LEU A 120 14.43 3.56 -2.31
N GLN A 121 15.21 4.12 -1.39
CA GLN A 121 16.09 3.32 -0.54
C GLN A 121 15.33 2.69 0.61
N LYS A 122 15.68 1.43 0.93
CA LYS A 122 15.13 0.64 2.03
C LYS A 122 13.62 0.40 1.89
N GLY A 123 12.91 0.13 2.98
CA GLY A 123 11.50 -0.20 3.01
C GLY A 123 10.91 -0.15 4.41
N LYS A 124 9.87 -0.93 4.63
CA LYS A 124 9.16 -1.05 5.92
C LYS A 124 10.14 -1.12 7.10
N MET A 125 9.82 -0.48 8.21
CA MET A 125 10.64 -0.32 9.43
C MET A 125 11.85 0.62 9.27
N SER A 126 11.89 1.42 8.23
CA SER A 126 12.94 2.40 7.98
C SER A 126 12.34 3.81 7.86
N ILE A 127 13.08 4.81 8.33
CA ILE A 127 12.76 6.23 8.12
C ILE A 127 13.25 6.76 6.76
N SER A 128 13.86 5.91 5.93
CA SER A 128 14.26 6.26 4.57
C SER A 128 13.04 6.35 3.65
N GLU A 129 13.19 7.00 2.49
CA GLU A 129 12.12 7.20 1.51
C GLU A 129 11.33 5.91 1.19
N GLY A 130 12.02 4.77 1.01
CA GLY A 130 11.36 3.50 0.74
C GLY A 130 10.50 2.96 1.89
N GLY A 131 10.65 3.51 3.10
CA GLY A 131 9.84 3.14 4.26
C GLY A 131 8.64 4.05 4.51
N ILE A 132 8.76 5.34 4.16
CA ILE A 132 7.76 6.36 4.52
C ILE A 132 7.08 7.03 3.33
N ARG A 133 7.70 6.99 2.13
CA ARG A 133 7.09 7.52 0.92
C ARG A 133 6.27 6.42 0.24
N VAL A 134 4.97 6.58 0.28
CA VAL A 134 4.01 5.57 -0.16
C VAL A 134 3.20 6.04 -1.37
N PRO A 135 2.72 5.12 -2.21
CA PRO A 135 1.77 5.47 -3.26
C PRO A 135 0.45 5.92 -2.64
N ALA A 136 -0.10 6.99 -3.18
CA ALA A 136 -1.41 7.49 -2.83
C ALA A 136 -2.13 8.03 -4.07
N VAL A 137 -3.43 7.82 -4.13
CA VAL A 137 -4.31 8.32 -5.18
C VAL A 137 -5.56 8.89 -4.53
N ILE A 138 -5.98 10.06 -4.96
CA ILE A 138 -7.31 10.59 -4.70
C ILE A 138 -8.07 10.69 -6.01
N TRP A 139 -9.28 10.17 -6.01
CA TRP A 139 -10.15 10.18 -7.18
C TRP A 139 -11.54 10.67 -6.83
N TRP A 140 -11.99 11.64 -7.58
CA TRP A 140 -13.36 12.16 -7.51
C TRP A 140 -13.85 12.42 -8.93
N PRO A 141 -14.66 11.53 -9.50
CA PRO A 141 -15.14 11.66 -10.88
C PRO A 141 -15.75 13.03 -11.14
N ASN A 142 -15.47 13.59 -12.30
CA ASN A 142 -15.98 14.89 -12.76
C ASN A 142 -15.63 16.12 -11.89
N LYS A 143 -14.81 15.94 -10.85
CA LYS A 143 -14.38 17.01 -9.93
C LYS A 143 -12.88 17.21 -9.87
N LEU A 144 -12.12 16.11 -9.91
CA LEU A 144 -10.66 16.15 -9.94
C LEU A 144 -10.19 15.67 -11.31
N GLU A 145 -9.35 16.47 -11.94
CA GLU A 145 -8.65 16.08 -13.17
C GLU A 145 -7.52 15.10 -12.84
N GLY A 146 -7.36 14.07 -13.67
CA GLY A 146 -6.28 13.10 -13.51
C GLY A 146 -4.93 13.75 -13.79
N LYS A 147 -4.12 13.91 -12.76
CA LYS A 147 -2.76 14.45 -12.86
C LYS A 147 -1.83 13.78 -11.85
N LYS A 148 -0.55 13.79 -12.15
CA LYS A 148 0.49 13.49 -11.17
C LYS A 148 0.82 14.76 -10.40
N SER A 149 0.86 14.68 -9.07
CA SER A 149 1.26 15.79 -8.21
C SER A 149 2.61 15.50 -7.56
N GLU A 150 3.48 16.49 -7.52
CA GLU A 150 4.74 16.44 -6.78
C GLU A 150 4.61 17.11 -5.37
N HIS A 151 3.42 17.54 -5.01
CA HIS A 151 3.18 18.12 -3.69
C HIS A 151 3.33 17.07 -2.58
N PHE A 152 4.00 17.45 -1.52
CA PHE A 152 4.13 16.63 -0.33
C PHE A 152 2.83 16.64 0.48
N ILE A 153 2.25 15.46 0.67
CA ILE A 153 1.06 15.24 1.51
C ILE A 153 1.41 14.19 2.56
N SER A 154 1.17 14.51 3.82
CA SER A 154 1.29 13.56 4.92
C SER A 154 -0.06 12.95 5.28
N MET A 155 -0.07 11.75 5.85
CA MET A 155 -1.32 11.12 6.31
C MET A 155 -2.09 11.97 7.34
N ILE A 156 -1.40 12.80 8.13
CA ILE A 156 -2.06 13.75 9.05
C ILE A 156 -2.83 14.86 8.31
N ASP A 157 -2.51 15.13 7.04
CA ASP A 157 -3.17 16.14 6.22
C ASP A 157 -4.48 15.61 5.60
N VAL A 158 -4.68 14.30 5.58
CA VAL A 158 -5.85 13.67 4.95
C VAL A 158 -7.15 14.12 5.63
N MET A 159 -7.22 14.04 6.95
CA MET A 159 -8.43 14.41 7.69
C MET A 159 -8.85 15.86 7.45
N PRO A 160 -7.98 16.89 7.66
CA PRO A 160 -8.37 18.27 7.40
C PRO A 160 -8.71 18.53 5.92
N THR A 161 -8.04 17.87 4.98
CA THR A 161 -8.34 17.98 3.55
C THR A 161 -9.72 17.44 3.22
N LEU A 162 -10.07 16.25 3.71
CA LEU A 162 -11.40 15.67 3.48
C LEU A 162 -12.50 16.49 4.16
N LEU A 163 -12.28 16.99 5.36
CA LEU A 163 -13.25 17.86 6.05
C LEU A 163 -13.55 19.11 5.25
N GLU A 164 -12.52 19.75 4.68
CA GLU A 164 -12.69 20.93 3.84
C GLU A 164 -13.40 20.58 2.51
N LEU A 165 -13.02 19.47 1.87
CA LEU A 165 -13.66 19.00 0.64
C LEU A 165 -15.18 18.78 0.79
N VAL A 166 -15.62 18.29 1.95
CA VAL A 166 -17.04 18.09 2.23
C VAL A 166 -17.74 19.33 2.82
N GLY A 167 -17.05 20.46 2.91
CA GLY A 167 -17.57 21.72 3.41
C GLY A 167 -17.84 21.76 4.92
N TYR A 168 -17.12 20.96 5.71
CA TYR A 168 -17.26 20.95 7.15
C TYR A 168 -16.67 22.23 7.79
N LYS A 169 -17.51 23.03 8.44
CA LYS A 169 -17.16 24.38 8.89
C LYS A 169 -16.81 24.52 10.39
N LYS A 170 -16.86 23.44 11.15
CA LYS A 170 -16.51 23.52 12.58
C LYS A 170 -14.98 23.51 12.76
N ASN A 171 -14.48 24.29 13.69
CA ASN A 171 -13.07 24.26 14.04
C ASN A 171 -12.73 22.89 14.65
N VAL A 172 -11.91 22.13 13.94
CA VAL A 172 -11.31 20.88 14.41
C VAL A 172 -9.82 21.13 14.58
N VAL A 173 -9.32 20.86 15.77
CA VAL A 173 -7.87 20.92 16.01
C VAL A 173 -7.25 19.68 15.37
N THR A 174 -6.35 19.89 14.42
CA THR A 174 -5.61 18.83 13.71
C THR A 174 -4.13 19.17 13.71
N ASP A 175 -3.29 18.14 13.73
CA ASP A 175 -1.84 18.31 13.56
C ASP A 175 -1.45 18.57 12.09
N GLY A 176 -2.29 18.12 11.16
CA GLY A 176 -2.13 18.33 9.72
C GLY A 176 -2.82 19.59 9.22
N ARG A 177 -2.60 19.89 7.95
CA ARG A 177 -3.19 21.03 7.23
C ARG A 177 -3.94 20.52 6.00
N SER A 178 -5.03 21.22 5.65
CA SER A 178 -5.70 20.93 4.38
C SER A 178 -4.78 21.19 3.20
N LYS A 179 -4.86 20.28 2.23
CA LYS A 179 -4.15 20.29 0.95
C LYS A 179 -5.10 20.49 -0.24
N ILE A 180 -6.26 21.07 0.01
CA ILE A 180 -7.28 21.24 -1.03
C ILE A 180 -6.77 22.08 -2.20
N ASP A 181 -6.00 23.13 -1.92
CA ASP A 181 -5.42 23.98 -2.96
C ASP A 181 -4.44 23.19 -3.84
N ASP A 182 -3.61 22.35 -3.22
CA ASP A 182 -2.67 21.46 -3.92
C ASP A 182 -3.41 20.44 -4.83
N LEU A 183 -4.61 20.01 -4.44
CA LEU A 183 -5.42 19.07 -5.23
C LEU A 183 -6.06 19.72 -6.46
N PHE A 184 -6.49 20.98 -6.35
CA PHE A 184 -7.21 21.68 -7.42
C PHE A 184 -6.30 22.60 -8.24
N GLU A 185 -5.07 22.86 -7.83
CA GLU A 185 -4.11 23.55 -8.68
C GLU A 185 -3.93 22.81 -10.00
N LYS A 186 -4.05 23.53 -11.10
CA LYS A 186 -3.68 23.02 -12.42
C LYS A 186 -2.22 22.67 -12.37
N GLY A 187 -1.91 21.39 -12.58
CA GLY A 187 -0.54 20.92 -12.57
C GLY A 187 0.36 21.91 -13.31
N GLN A 188 1.48 22.29 -12.69
CA GLN A 188 2.51 23.03 -13.39
C GLN A 188 2.91 22.14 -14.56
N THR A 189 2.53 22.53 -15.75
CA THR A 189 3.10 21.95 -16.98
C THR A 189 4.58 22.28 -16.89
N GLU A 190 5.39 21.25 -16.71
CA GLU A 190 6.84 21.41 -16.83
C GLU A 190 7.17 22.12 -18.16
N PRO A 191 8.14 23.04 -18.14
CA PRO A 191 8.56 23.75 -19.31
C PRO A 191 9.22 22.85 -20.33
#